data_78577d96cb6c01f660a50c275b2d4e1d
#
_entry.id   78577d96cb6c01f660a50c275b2d4e1d
#
_cell.length_a   1.000
_cell.length_b   1.000
_cell.length_c   1.000
_cell.angle_alpha   90.00
_cell.angle_beta   90.00
_cell.angle_gamma   90.00
#
_symmetry.space_group_name_H-M   'P 1'
#
loop_
_entity.id
_entity.type
_entity.pdbx_description
1 polymer ?
#
loop_
_entity_poly.entity_id
_entity_poly.type
_entity_poly.pdbx_seq_one_letter_code
_entity_poly.pdbx_strand_id
1 'polypeptide(L)'
;HRWVGVRVDIQGRIRELMEERSWTEYRLAKEANLSHSTVANMFNRNNAPTFPTLEAICNAFQMTLSQFFCEDGNLIELTDEEKELISRWKQLSAEQRKVLLELMGVI
;
A
#
# COMPACT_ATOMS: atom_id res chain seq x y z
N HIS A 1 0.92 15.04 15.24
CA HIS A 1 0.09 14.50 14.19
C HIS A 1 0.56 13.11 13.80
N ARG A 2 -0.37 12.18 13.55
CA ARG A 2 0.00 10.79 13.37
C ARG A 2 0.83 10.50 12.11
N TRP A 3 0.82 11.42 11.15
CA TRP A 3 1.62 11.28 9.92
C TRP A 3 3.08 11.64 10.11
N VAL A 4 3.40 12.36 11.18
CA VAL A 4 4.77 12.78 11.45
C VAL A 4 5.57 11.58 11.93
N GLY A 5 6.69 11.32 11.29
CA GLY A 5 7.55 10.20 11.62
C GLY A 5 7.18 8.86 11.00
N VAL A 6 6.05 8.79 10.29
CA VAL A 6 5.68 7.58 9.57
C VAL A 6 6.55 7.48 8.32
N ARG A 7 7.29 6.39 8.21
CA ARG A 7 8.12 6.12 7.04
C ARG A 7 7.57 4.92 6.30
N VAL A 8 7.47 5.07 4.98
CA VAL A 8 7.10 3.94 4.12
C VAL A 8 8.40 3.23 3.73
N ASP A 9 8.51 1.99 4.13
CA ASP A 9 9.63 1.14 3.74
C ASP A 9 9.30 0.46 2.40
N ILE A 10 9.58 1.18 1.31
CA ILE A 10 9.25 0.72 -0.02
C ILE A 10 9.98 -0.58 -0.35
N GLN A 11 11.26 -0.68 -0.04
CA GLN A 11 12.04 -1.87 -0.32
C GLN A 11 11.54 -3.06 0.50
N GLY A 12 11.21 -2.82 1.77
CA GLY A 12 10.63 -3.86 2.63
C GLY A 12 9.29 -4.35 2.11
N ARG A 13 8.46 -3.43 1.63
CA ARG A 13 7.16 -3.79 1.05
C ARG A 13 7.35 -4.63 -0.22
N ILE A 14 8.31 -4.27 -1.06
CA ILE A 14 8.62 -5.05 -2.27
C ILE A 14 9.07 -6.46 -1.88
N ARG A 15 9.92 -6.58 -0.87
CA ARG A 15 10.38 -7.90 -0.40
C ARG A 15 9.23 -8.74 0.13
N GLU A 16 8.31 -8.17 0.87
CA GLU A 16 7.12 -8.88 1.34
C GLU A 16 6.32 -9.45 0.18
N LEU A 17 6.08 -8.63 -0.84
CA LEU A 17 5.31 -9.05 -2.01
C LEU A 17 6.05 -10.13 -2.81
N MET A 18 7.38 -10.05 -2.86
CA MET A 18 8.20 -11.10 -3.48
C MET A 18 8.09 -12.41 -2.70
N GLU A 19 8.16 -12.34 -1.38
CA GLU A 19 8.07 -13.53 -0.53
C GLU A 19 6.71 -14.20 -0.67
N GLU A 20 5.64 -13.43 -0.69
CA GLU A 20 4.29 -13.97 -0.90
C GLU A 20 4.18 -14.75 -2.20
N ARG A 21 4.94 -14.34 -3.22
CA ARG A 21 4.92 -14.96 -4.55
C ARG A 21 6.05 -15.94 -4.78
N SER A 22 6.94 -16.08 -3.80
CA SER A 22 8.16 -16.88 -3.92
C SER A 22 9.04 -16.42 -5.08
N TRP A 23 9.14 -15.11 -5.28
CA TRP A 23 9.96 -14.52 -6.34
C TRP A 23 11.35 -14.16 -5.82
N THR A 24 12.34 -14.43 -6.66
CA THR A 24 13.71 -13.94 -6.48
C THR A 24 13.86 -12.55 -7.09
N GLU A 25 14.99 -11.88 -6.82
CA GLU A 25 15.29 -10.61 -7.47
C GLU A 25 15.36 -10.78 -8.99
N TYR A 26 15.89 -11.89 -9.45
CA TYR A 26 15.92 -12.22 -10.88
C TYR A 26 14.50 -12.30 -11.46
N ARG A 27 13.61 -12.97 -10.78
CA ARG A 27 12.22 -13.10 -11.21
C ARG A 27 11.53 -11.74 -11.25
N LEU A 28 11.74 -10.92 -10.23
CA LEU A 28 11.17 -9.57 -10.18
C LEU A 28 11.66 -8.74 -11.36
N ALA A 29 12.97 -8.76 -11.62
CA ALA A 29 13.54 -8.01 -12.75
C ALA A 29 12.92 -8.45 -14.06
N LYS A 30 12.79 -9.75 -14.26
CA LYS A 30 12.20 -10.31 -15.47
C LYS A 30 10.75 -9.89 -15.65
N GLU A 31 9.94 -10.03 -14.61
CA GLU A 31 8.52 -9.71 -14.67
C GLU A 31 8.26 -8.21 -14.82
N ALA A 32 9.10 -7.39 -14.22
CA ALA A 32 8.99 -5.94 -14.30
C ALA A 32 9.70 -5.33 -15.52
N ASN A 33 10.35 -6.18 -16.31
CA ASN A 33 11.14 -5.76 -17.47
C ASN A 33 12.23 -4.73 -17.10
N LEU A 34 12.88 -4.99 -15.98
CA LEU A 34 13.99 -4.20 -15.47
C LEU A 34 15.29 -5.01 -15.57
N SER A 35 16.44 -4.31 -15.59
CA SER A 35 17.71 -5.02 -15.52
C SER A 35 17.89 -5.62 -14.13
N HIS A 36 18.60 -6.75 -14.06
CA HIS A 36 18.90 -7.36 -12.76
C HIS A 36 19.70 -6.41 -11.87
N SER A 37 20.62 -5.64 -12.48
CA SER A 37 21.43 -4.68 -11.73
C SER A 37 20.57 -3.55 -11.13
N THR A 38 19.52 -3.12 -11.81
CA THR A 38 18.60 -2.12 -11.27
C THR A 38 17.93 -2.63 -10.00
N VAL A 39 17.43 -3.86 -10.02
CA VAL A 39 16.78 -4.47 -8.86
C VAL A 39 17.80 -4.71 -7.75
N ALA A 40 18.96 -5.27 -8.08
CA ALA A 40 19.99 -5.53 -7.08
C ALA A 40 20.46 -4.25 -6.40
N ASN A 41 20.69 -3.19 -7.17
CA ASN A 41 21.14 -1.91 -6.63
C ASN A 41 20.09 -1.25 -5.73
N MET A 42 18.82 -1.39 -6.06
CA MET A 42 17.74 -0.87 -5.24
C MET A 42 17.82 -1.47 -3.83
N PHE A 43 18.04 -2.77 -3.72
CA PHE A 43 18.13 -3.41 -2.41
C PHE A 43 19.49 -3.19 -1.74
N ASN A 44 20.57 -3.36 -2.49
CA ASN A 44 21.92 -3.31 -1.91
C ASN A 44 22.32 -1.91 -1.44
N ARG A 45 21.88 -0.88 -2.15
CA ARG A 45 22.20 0.51 -1.82
C ARG A 45 21.12 1.18 -0.99
N ASN A 46 20.04 0.48 -0.72
CA ASN A 46 18.90 0.99 0.04
C ASN A 46 18.37 2.31 -0.54
N ASN A 47 18.38 2.43 -1.86
CA ASN A 47 17.84 3.59 -2.55
C ASN A 47 16.40 3.32 -2.94
N ALA A 48 15.53 4.32 -2.68
CA ALA A 48 14.17 4.23 -3.13
C ALA A 48 14.13 4.17 -4.67
N PRO A 49 13.27 3.33 -5.25
CA PRO A 49 13.15 3.30 -6.70
C PRO A 49 12.58 4.61 -7.22
N THR A 50 12.91 4.95 -8.47
CA THR A 50 12.25 6.07 -9.14
C THR A 50 10.78 5.72 -9.38
N PHE A 51 9.96 6.73 -9.64
CA PHE A 51 8.54 6.50 -9.91
C PHE A 51 8.30 5.52 -11.06
N PRO A 52 8.98 5.65 -12.22
CA PRO A 52 8.79 4.67 -13.30
C PRO A 52 9.19 3.25 -12.91
N THR A 53 10.24 3.11 -12.12
CA THR A 53 10.69 1.80 -11.64
C THR A 53 9.65 1.19 -10.69
N LEU A 54 9.14 1.97 -9.75
CA LEU A 54 8.12 1.50 -8.84
C LEU A 54 6.83 1.12 -9.58
N GLU A 55 6.45 1.91 -10.56
CA GLU A 55 5.28 1.61 -11.39
C GLU A 55 5.46 0.28 -12.13
N ALA A 56 6.64 0.04 -12.69
CA ALA A 56 6.95 -1.23 -13.36
C ALA A 56 6.87 -2.41 -12.39
N ILE A 57 7.34 -2.23 -11.17
CA ILE A 57 7.28 -3.26 -10.13
C ILE A 57 5.83 -3.54 -9.72
N CYS A 58 5.03 -2.51 -9.53
CA CYS A 58 3.62 -2.67 -9.22
C CYS A 58 2.87 -3.41 -10.32
N ASN A 59 3.16 -3.07 -11.58
CA ASN A 59 2.58 -3.77 -12.72
C ASN A 59 2.97 -5.26 -12.73
N ALA A 60 4.21 -5.56 -12.40
CA ALA A 60 4.68 -6.95 -12.30
C ALA A 60 3.91 -7.73 -11.23
N PHE A 61 3.59 -7.08 -10.12
CA PHE A 61 2.80 -7.67 -9.05
C PHE A 61 1.29 -7.63 -9.33
N GLN A 62 0.88 -7.04 -10.44
CA GLN A 62 -0.52 -6.90 -10.84
C GLN A 62 -1.33 -6.11 -9.80
N MET A 63 -0.77 -5.02 -9.33
CA MET A 63 -1.44 -4.13 -8.38
C MET A 63 -1.24 -2.69 -8.79
N THR A 64 -2.10 -1.82 -8.27
CA THR A 64 -1.98 -0.39 -8.45
C THR A 64 -1.02 0.19 -7.41
N LEU A 65 -0.53 1.41 -7.64
CA LEU A 65 0.25 2.12 -6.63
C LEU A 65 -0.55 2.31 -5.35
N SER A 66 -1.83 2.58 -5.49
CA SER A 66 -2.73 2.71 -4.35
C SER A 66 -2.76 1.43 -3.51
N GLN A 67 -2.90 0.29 -4.16
CA GLN A 67 -2.88 -1.00 -3.49
C GLN A 67 -1.53 -1.28 -2.84
N PHE A 68 -0.46 -0.92 -3.54
CA PHE A 68 0.90 -1.12 -3.01
C PHE A 68 1.08 -0.42 -1.66
N PHE A 69 0.64 0.82 -1.55
CA PHE A 69 0.80 1.59 -0.33
C PHE A 69 -0.25 1.31 0.73
N CYS A 70 -1.44 0.86 0.35
CA CYS A 70 -2.56 0.68 1.27
C CYS A 70 -2.76 -0.76 1.75
N GLU A 71 -2.25 -1.75 1.04
CA GLU A 71 -2.38 -3.16 1.43
C GLU A 71 -1.48 -3.55 2.58
N ASP A 72 -0.61 -2.67 2.98
CA ASP A 72 0.31 -2.91 4.07
C ASP A 72 -0.40 -3.14 5.41
N GLY A 73 -1.67 -2.88 5.53
CA GLY A 73 -2.39 -3.09 6.77
C GLY A 73 -1.80 -2.38 7.99
N ASN A 74 -0.53 -2.00 7.92
CA ASN A 74 0.17 -1.32 8.99
C ASN A 74 0.00 0.18 8.96
N LEU A 75 -0.49 0.72 7.85
CA LEU A 75 -0.74 2.15 7.75
C LEU A 75 -1.94 2.56 8.58
N ILE A 76 -2.95 1.70 8.67
CA ILE A 76 -4.12 1.93 9.50
C ILE A 76 -4.55 0.59 10.08
N GLU A 77 -4.32 0.39 11.37
CA GLU A 77 -4.91 -0.72 12.08
C GLU A 77 -6.24 -0.26 12.64
N LEU A 78 -7.32 -0.85 12.15
CA LEU A 78 -8.65 -0.54 12.63
C LEU A 78 -9.01 -1.48 13.78
N THR A 79 -9.61 -0.93 14.83
CA THR A 79 -10.20 -1.73 15.88
C THR A 79 -11.45 -2.42 15.34
N ASP A 80 -11.91 -3.44 16.04
CA ASP A 80 -13.15 -4.14 15.66
C ASP A 80 -14.34 -3.19 15.62
N GLU A 81 -14.40 -2.23 16.56
CA GLU A 81 -15.42 -1.19 16.56
C GLU A 81 -15.36 -0.32 15.31
N GLU A 82 -14.15 0.07 14.91
CA GLU A 82 -13.97 0.88 13.72
C GLU A 82 -14.35 0.12 12.46
N LYS A 83 -14.01 -1.15 12.38
CA LYS A 83 -14.38 -2.01 11.24
C LYS A 83 -15.89 -2.14 11.15
N GLU A 84 -16.56 -2.31 12.27
CA GLU A 84 -18.01 -2.41 12.33
C GLU A 84 -18.66 -1.10 11.88
N LEU A 85 -18.15 0.02 12.36
CA LEU A 85 -18.63 1.34 11.98
C LEU A 85 -18.55 1.56 10.48
N ILE A 86 -17.39 1.23 9.88
CA ILE A 86 -17.20 1.36 8.44
C ILE A 86 -18.16 0.48 7.66
N SER A 87 -18.35 -0.76 8.12
CA SER A 87 -19.27 -1.69 7.47
C SER A 87 -20.71 -1.15 7.47
N ARG A 88 -21.15 -0.62 8.60
CA ARG A 88 -22.50 -0.05 8.73
C ARG A 88 -22.63 1.24 7.93
N TRP A 89 -21.58 2.06 7.91
CA TRP A 89 -21.55 3.29 7.12
C TRP A 89 -21.83 3.03 5.65
N LYS A 90 -21.24 1.97 5.11
CA LYS A 90 -21.42 1.61 3.70
C LYS A 90 -22.87 1.27 3.35
N GLN A 91 -23.65 0.85 4.35
CA GLN A 91 -25.05 0.47 4.16
C GLN A 91 -26.02 1.66 4.30
N LEU A 92 -25.52 2.79 4.77
CA LEU A 92 -26.35 3.97 4.98
C LEU A 92 -26.64 4.69 3.67
N SER A 93 -27.83 5.30 3.58
CA SER A 93 -28.17 6.22 2.50
C SER A 93 -27.38 7.53 2.68
N ALA A 94 -27.33 8.32 1.61
CA ALA A 94 -26.66 9.63 1.67
C ALA A 94 -27.24 10.53 2.76
N GLU A 95 -28.56 10.49 2.91
CA GLU A 95 -29.25 11.29 3.93
C GLU A 95 -28.92 10.82 5.33
N GLN A 96 -28.90 9.50 5.54
CA GLN A 96 -28.52 8.92 6.82
C GLN A 96 -27.08 9.25 7.20
N ARG A 97 -26.18 9.22 6.24
CA ARG A 97 -24.77 9.61 6.45
C ARG A 97 -24.66 11.05 6.88
N LYS A 98 -25.44 11.93 6.26
CA LYS A 98 -25.45 13.35 6.61
C LYS A 98 -25.91 13.56 8.05
N VAL A 99 -26.98 12.91 8.45
CA VAL A 99 -27.49 12.99 9.82
C VAL A 99 -26.45 12.48 10.82
N LEU A 100 -25.80 11.36 10.51
CA LEU A 100 -24.77 10.81 11.39
C LEU A 100 -23.59 11.76 11.55
N LEU A 101 -23.12 12.37 10.45
CA LEU A 101 -22.03 13.32 10.50
C LEU A 101 -22.39 14.57 11.31
N GLU A 102 -23.62 15.03 11.20
CA GLU A 102 -24.11 16.16 12.00
C GLU A 102 -24.09 15.80 13.49
N LEU A 103 -24.56 14.59 13.82
CA LEU A 103 -24.56 14.11 15.19
C LEU A 103 -23.16 14.01 15.76
N MET A 104 -22.19 13.64 14.95
CA MET A 104 -20.79 13.53 15.35
C MET A 104 -20.08 14.88 15.39
N GLY A 105 -20.73 15.95 14.94
CA GLY A 105 -20.17 17.29 14.99
C GLY A 105 -19.15 17.61 13.92
N VAL A 106 -19.13 16.85 12.80
CA VAL A 106 -18.19 17.09 11.71
C VAL A 106 -18.77 17.91 10.57
N ILE A 107 -20.02 18.29 10.67
CA ILE A 107 -20.69 19.20 9.72
C ILE A 107 -21.27 20.37 10.48
#